data_ceb68069850092f4db839cd3bcff9272
#
_entry.id   ceb68069850092f4db839cd3bcff9272
#
_cell.length_a   1.000
_cell.length_b   1.000
_cell.length_c   1.000
_cell.angle_alpha   90.00
_cell.angle_beta   90.00
_cell.angle_gamma   90.00
#
_symmetry.space_group_name_H-M   'P 1'
#
loop_
_entity.id
_entity.type
_entity.pdbx_description
1 polymer ?
#
loop_
_entity_poly.entity_id
_entity_poly.type
_entity_poly.pdbx_seq_one_letter_code
_entity_poly.pdbx_strand_id
1 'polypeptide(L)'
;MSNYHLTHFRMALIGFLLLIVGTVQAQTVKGNVVDATGEPVIGATVKESGLPSNGAVTDLDGNFTLQLKGKSKKVEISFIGLKTQTVDVSKGNVKVTMQDDATSLNDVVVIGYGTVRKKDLTGSVASIGADKLENLPVASVGEAMTGKLAGVN
;
A
#
# COMPACT_ATOMS: atom_id res chain seq x y z
N MET A 1 -66.42 -4.63 -17.53
CA MET A 1 -65.31 -5.06 -18.42
C MET A 1 -64.01 -4.25 -18.28
N SER A 2 -63.89 -3.30 -17.37
CA SER A 2 -62.76 -2.39 -17.28
C SER A 2 -61.57 -2.89 -16.42
N ASN A 3 -61.77 -3.85 -15.54
CA ASN A 3 -60.74 -4.21 -14.55
C ASN A 3 -59.69 -5.21 -15.06
N TYR A 4 -59.98 -5.94 -16.14
CA TYR A 4 -59.05 -6.94 -16.70
C TYR A 4 -57.81 -6.27 -17.34
N HIS A 5 -58.00 -5.14 -18.01
CA HIS A 5 -56.86 -4.41 -18.59
C HIS A 5 -55.92 -3.83 -17.53
N LEU A 6 -56.46 -3.41 -16.39
CA LEU A 6 -55.68 -2.84 -15.30
C LEU A 6 -54.87 -3.90 -14.59
N THR A 7 -55.40 -5.13 -14.44
CA THR A 7 -54.67 -6.26 -13.84
C THR A 7 -53.54 -6.75 -14.74
N HIS A 8 -53.81 -6.89 -16.05
CA HIS A 8 -52.77 -7.28 -17.01
C HIS A 8 -51.68 -6.21 -17.16
N PHE A 9 -52.01 -4.92 -17.11
CA PHE A 9 -51.06 -3.81 -17.12
C PHE A 9 -50.21 -3.81 -15.84
N ARG A 10 -50.77 -4.06 -14.67
CA ARG A 10 -50.05 -4.19 -13.40
C ARG A 10 -49.11 -5.41 -13.41
N MET A 11 -49.56 -6.55 -13.93
CA MET A 11 -48.73 -7.73 -14.07
C MET A 11 -47.57 -7.51 -15.06
N ALA A 12 -47.81 -6.84 -16.19
CA ALA A 12 -46.76 -6.46 -17.15
C ALA A 12 -45.77 -5.49 -16.56
N LEU A 13 -46.21 -4.52 -15.76
CA LEU A 13 -45.33 -3.56 -15.07
C LEU A 13 -44.44 -4.24 -14.04
N ILE A 14 -45.01 -5.20 -13.27
CA ILE A 14 -44.24 -5.99 -12.29
C ILE A 14 -43.23 -6.89 -13.01
N GLY A 15 -43.61 -7.52 -14.11
CA GLY A 15 -42.74 -8.34 -14.94
C GLY A 15 -41.58 -7.51 -15.55
N PHE A 16 -41.86 -6.30 -16.01
CA PHE A 16 -40.90 -5.37 -16.54
C PHE A 16 -39.93 -4.85 -15.45
N LEU A 17 -40.46 -4.60 -14.24
CA LEU A 17 -39.66 -4.19 -13.10
C LEU A 17 -38.68 -5.31 -12.64
N LEU A 18 -39.08 -6.57 -12.71
CA LEU A 18 -38.23 -7.73 -12.39
C LEU A 18 -37.12 -7.96 -13.41
N LEU A 19 -37.29 -7.54 -14.67
CA LEU A 19 -36.27 -7.62 -15.72
C LEU A 19 -35.14 -6.59 -15.55
N ILE A 20 -35.34 -5.55 -14.74
CA ILE A 20 -34.33 -4.48 -14.49
C ILE A 20 -33.38 -4.84 -13.35
N VAL A 21 -33.62 -5.95 -12.64
CA VAL A 21 -32.63 -6.45 -11.65
C VAL A 21 -31.41 -6.94 -12.41
N GLY A 22 -30.59 -5.98 -12.82
CA GLY A 22 -29.31 -6.22 -13.47
C GLY A 22 -28.44 -7.09 -12.57
N THR A 23 -28.00 -8.21 -13.10
CA THR A 23 -27.03 -9.08 -12.43
C THR A 23 -25.75 -8.30 -12.18
N VAL A 24 -25.49 -7.95 -10.92
CA VAL A 24 -24.18 -7.45 -10.51
C VAL A 24 -23.21 -8.61 -10.67
N GLN A 25 -22.51 -8.64 -11.79
CA GLN A 25 -21.45 -9.61 -12.05
C GLN A 25 -20.22 -9.20 -11.25
N ALA A 26 -19.98 -9.88 -10.13
CA ALA A 26 -18.73 -9.76 -9.40
C ALA A 26 -17.63 -10.40 -10.27
N GLN A 27 -16.75 -9.58 -10.84
CA GLN A 27 -15.62 -10.06 -11.62
C GLN A 27 -14.53 -10.57 -10.69
N THR A 28 -14.20 -11.88 -10.79
CA THR A 28 -13.06 -12.46 -10.08
C THR A 28 -11.80 -12.22 -10.89
N VAL A 29 -10.83 -11.61 -10.25
CA VAL A 29 -9.49 -11.34 -10.80
C VAL A 29 -8.50 -12.28 -10.12
N LYS A 30 -7.62 -12.87 -10.92
CA LYS A 30 -6.47 -13.66 -10.45
C LYS A 30 -5.20 -12.98 -10.95
N GLY A 31 -4.12 -13.08 -10.18
CA GLY A 31 -2.84 -12.55 -10.60
C GLY A 31 -1.70 -13.17 -9.85
N ASN A 32 -0.51 -12.92 -10.37
CA ASN A 32 0.75 -13.29 -9.77
C ASN A 32 1.63 -12.06 -9.61
N VAL A 33 2.21 -11.89 -8.43
CA VAL A 33 3.08 -10.77 -8.08
C VAL A 33 4.49 -11.30 -7.85
N VAL A 34 5.43 -10.75 -8.61
CA VAL A 34 6.86 -11.05 -8.49
C VAL A 34 7.66 -9.76 -8.28
N ASP A 35 8.85 -9.86 -7.75
CA ASP A 35 9.79 -8.75 -7.64
C ASP A 35 10.59 -8.54 -8.95
N ALA A 36 11.57 -7.63 -8.93
CA ALA A 36 12.42 -7.33 -10.07
C ALA A 36 13.34 -8.51 -10.47
N THR A 37 13.60 -9.45 -9.55
CA THR A 37 14.40 -10.67 -9.80
C THR A 37 13.56 -11.81 -10.35
N GLY A 38 12.23 -11.70 -10.29
CA GLY A 38 11.27 -12.70 -10.71
C GLY A 38 10.85 -13.64 -9.57
N GLU A 39 11.26 -13.37 -8.33
CA GLU A 39 10.84 -14.13 -7.16
C GLU A 39 9.42 -13.75 -6.72
N PRO A 40 8.61 -14.70 -6.21
CA PRO A 40 7.26 -14.43 -5.78
C PRO A 40 7.23 -13.52 -4.54
N VAL A 41 6.43 -12.46 -4.59
CA VAL A 41 6.23 -11.55 -3.44
C VAL A 41 5.13 -12.10 -2.55
N ILE A 42 5.52 -12.71 -1.44
CA ILE A 42 4.63 -13.33 -0.45
C ILE A 42 4.08 -12.26 0.50
N GLY A 43 2.77 -12.25 0.73
CA GLY A 43 2.15 -11.32 1.68
C GLY A 43 1.94 -9.90 1.14
N ALA A 44 2.09 -9.67 -0.17
CA ALA A 44 1.74 -8.40 -0.78
C ALA A 44 0.23 -8.12 -0.64
N THR A 45 -0.11 -6.90 -0.29
CA THR A 45 -1.49 -6.46 -0.16
C THR A 45 -2.02 -5.99 -1.51
N VAL A 46 -3.12 -6.58 -1.97
CA VAL A 46 -3.83 -6.23 -3.20
C VAL A 46 -5.18 -5.64 -2.83
N LYS A 47 -5.44 -4.38 -3.17
CA LYS A 47 -6.68 -3.66 -2.87
C LYS A 47 -7.39 -3.24 -4.14
N GLU A 48 -8.71 -3.26 -4.13
CA GLU A 48 -9.50 -2.68 -5.23
C GLU A 48 -9.38 -1.16 -5.21
N SER A 49 -8.99 -0.57 -6.34
CA SER A 49 -8.88 0.88 -6.48
C SER A 49 -10.26 1.55 -6.33
N GLY A 50 -10.38 2.46 -5.36
CA GLY A 50 -11.64 3.11 -5.01
C GLY A 50 -12.50 2.35 -3.98
N LEU A 51 -12.09 1.14 -3.55
CA LEU A 51 -12.74 0.39 -2.46
C LEU A 51 -11.68 -0.27 -1.56
N PRO A 52 -10.98 0.50 -0.71
CA PRO A 52 -9.85 0.00 0.10
C PRO A 52 -10.21 -1.12 1.07
N SER A 53 -11.50 -1.26 1.42
CA SER A 53 -12.01 -2.34 2.27
C SER A 53 -12.10 -3.69 1.55
N ASN A 54 -12.01 -3.71 0.20
CA ASN A 54 -11.99 -4.92 -0.60
C ASN A 54 -10.56 -5.22 -1.04
N GLY A 55 -9.98 -6.30 -0.51
CA GLY A 55 -8.61 -6.66 -0.79
C GLY A 55 -8.33 -8.14 -0.59
N ALA A 56 -7.16 -8.56 -1.01
CA ALA A 56 -6.59 -9.90 -0.85
C ALA A 56 -5.10 -9.76 -0.52
N VAL A 57 -4.48 -10.88 -0.14
CA VAL A 57 -3.04 -10.98 0.12
C VAL A 57 -2.48 -12.07 -0.78
N THR A 58 -1.24 -11.91 -1.25
CA THR A 58 -0.58 -12.93 -2.06
C THR A 58 -0.13 -14.13 -1.23
N ASP A 59 -0.24 -15.32 -1.82
CA ASP A 59 0.19 -16.60 -1.24
C ASP A 59 1.72 -16.84 -1.37
N LEU A 60 2.17 -18.06 -1.03
CA LEU A 60 3.59 -18.46 -1.08
C LEU A 60 4.19 -18.44 -2.49
N ASP A 61 3.36 -18.57 -3.52
CA ASP A 61 3.76 -18.50 -4.92
C ASP A 61 3.53 -17.10 -5.52
N GLY A 62 3.18 -16.12 -4.68
CA GLY A 62 2.86 -14.75 -5.11
C GLY A 62 1.52 -14.61 -5.81
N ASN A 63 0.63 -15.63 -5.77
CA ASN A 63 -0.67 -15.55 -6.42
C ASN A 63 -1.70 -14.87 -5.51
N PHE A 64 -2.65 -14.17 -6.13
CA PHE A 64 -3.82 -13.63 -5.44
C PHE A 64 -5.09 -13.91 -6.23
N THR A 65 -6.20 -13.93 -5.52
CA THR A 65 -7.55 -13.96 -6.08
C THR A 65 -8.39 -12.92 -5.38
N LEU A 66 -8.97 -11.99 -6.15
CA LEU A 66 -9.79 -10.89 -5.64
C LEU A 66 -11.11 -10.80 -6.41
N GLN A 67 -12.23 -10.78 -5.70
CA GLN A 67 -13.53 -10.45 -6.28
C GLN A 67 -13.71 -8.94 -6.26
N LEU A 68 -13.82 -8.31 -7.44
CA LEU A 68 -14.12 -6.89 -7.57
C LEU A 68 -15.59 -6.64 -7.20
N LYS A 69 -15.83 -5.69 -6.31
CA LYS A 69 -17.16 -5.28 -5.85
C LYS A 69 -17.57 -3.91 -6.35
N GLY A 70 -16.57 -3.09 -6.71
CA GLY A 70 -16.78 -1.75 -7.24
C GLY A 70 -16.83 -1.71 -8.76
N LYS A 71 -16.88 -0.49 -9.29
CA LYS A 71 -16.88 -0.23 -10.74
C LYS A 71 -15.47 -0.14 -11.33
N SER A 72 -14.46 -0.01 -10.49
CA SER A 72 -13.07 0.10 -10.92
C SER A 72 -12.54 -1.28 -11.36
N LYS A 73 -11.86 -1.31 -12.49
CA LYS A 73 -11.13 -2.50 -12.96
C LYS A 73 -9.63 -2.37 -12.70
N LYS A 74 -9.27 -1.66 -11.63
CA LYS A 74 -7.89 -1.46 -11.22
C LYS A 74 -7.69 -1.97 -9.81
N VAL A 75 -6.52 -2.54 -9.57
CA VAL A 75 -6.07 -2.93 -8.24
C VAL A 75 -4.79 -2.19 -7.90
N GLU A 76 -4.63 -1.86 -6.64
CA GLU A 76 -3.42 -1.30 -6.06
C GLU A 76 -2.71 -2.40 -5.29
N ILE A 77 -1.43 -2.62 -5.61
CA ILE A 77 -0.60 -3.64 -5.02
C ILE A 77 0.52 -2.95 -4.25
N SER A 78 0.67 -3.30 -2.98
CA SER A 78 1.66 -2.72 -2.08
C SER A 78 2.35 -3.79 -1.24
N PHE A 79 3.66 -3.61 -1.02
CA PHE A 79 4.48 -4.44 -0.14
C PHE A 79 5.59 -3.59 0.47
N ILE A 80 6.04 -3.94 1.68
CA ILE A 80 7.10 -3.21 2.38
C ILE A 80 8.40 -3.29 1.58
N GLY A 81 9.04 -2.15 1.30
CA GLY A 81 10.27 -2.06 0.54
C GLY A 81 10.10 -2.09 -0.98
N LEU A 82 8.88 -2.28 -1.48
CA LEU A 82 8.58 -2.25 -2.91
C LEU A 82 7.65 -1.09 -3.26
N LYS A 83 7.82 -0.55 -4.45
CA LYS A 83 7.03 0.57 -4.96
C LYS A 83 5.58 0.14 -5.22
N THR A 84 4.64 0.82 -4.58
CA THR A 84 3.21 0.60 -4.81
C THR A 84 2.84 0.82 -6.28
N GLN A 85 2.09 -0.13 -6.86
CA GLN A 85 1.67 -0.08 -8.26
C GLN A 85 0.16 -0.21 -8.39
N THR A 86 -0.42 0.54 -9.33
CA THR A 86 -1.81 0.39 -9.74
C THR A 86 -1.87 -0.28 -11.10
N VAL A 87 -2.58 -1.40 -11.17
CA VAL A 87 -2.64 -2.25 -12.37
C VAL A 87 -4.08 -2.42 -12.84
N ASP A 88 -4.29 -2.38 -14.15
CA ASP A 88 -5.57 -2.68 -14.78
C ASP A 88 -5.78 -4.20 -14.86
N VAL A 89 -6.91 -4.67 -14.33
CA VAL A 89 -7.26 -6.09 -14.23
C VAL A 89 -8.48 -6.45 -15.08
N SER A 90 -8.80 -5.64 -16.05
CA SER A 90 -9.95 -5.86 -16.97
C SER A 90 -9.91 -7.22 -17.67
N LYS A 91 -8.71 -7.77 -17.88
CA LYS A 91 -8.48 -9.05 -18.56
C LYS A 91 -8.66 -10.28 -17.64
N GLY A 92 -8.92 -10.08 -16.36
CA GLY A 92 -9.15 -11.16 -15.38
C GLY A 92 -7.89 -11.83 -14.84
N ASN A 93 -6.82 -11.95 -15.63
CA ASN A 93 -5.52 -12.48 -15.19
C ASN A 93 -4.43 -11.43 -15.41
N VAL A 94 -3.58 -11.23 -14.39
CA VAL A 94 -2.49 -10.24 -14.46
C VAL A 94 -1.22 -10.78 -13.81
N LYS A 95 -0.07 -10.54 -14.45
CA LYS A 95 1.25 -10.72 -13.85
C LYS A 95 1.84 -9.35 -13.57
N VAL A 96 2.27 -9.11 -12.34
CA VAL A 96 2.80 -7.83 -11.89
C VAL A 96 4.23 -8.02 -11.41
N THR A 97 5.15 -7.23 -11.96
CA THR A 97 6.53 -7.16 -11.46
C THR A 97 6.67 -5.89 -10.66
N MET A 98 6.92 -6.02 -9.36
CA MET A 98 7.16 -4.90 -8.46
C MET A 98 8.63 -4.49 -8.51
N GLN A 99 8.87 -3.19 -8.34
CA GLN A 99 10.22 -2.62 -8.31
C GLN A 99 10.55 -2.20 -6.88
N ASP A 100 11.84 -2.22 -6.53
CA ASP A 100 12.32 -1.73 -5.25
C ASP A 100 11.97 -0.25 -5.06
N ASP A 101 11.51 0.09 -3.87
CA ASP A 101 11.30 1.48 -3.48
C ASP A 101 12.60 2.05 -2.89
N ALA A 102 13.49 2.54 -3.75
CA ALA A 102 14.75 3.17 -3.33
C ALA A 102 14.53 4.41 -2.43
N THR A 103 13.29 4.91 -2.34
CA THR A 103 12.95 6.07 -1.51
C THR A 103 12.57 5.66 -0.07
N SER A 104 12.37 4.36 0.19
CA SER A 104 11.96 3.82 1.50
C SER A 104 13.10 3.79 2.55
N LEU A 105 14.30 4.21 2.19
CA LEU A 105 15.46 4.34 3.12
C LEU A 105 15.50 5.68 3.87
N ASN A 106 14.39 6.40 3.97
CA ASN A 106 14.31 7.46 4.97
C ASN A 106 14.20 6.78 6.34
N ASP A 107 15.34 6.78 7.06
CA ASP A 107 15.53 6.31 8.40
C ASP A 107 14.30 6.43 9.31
N VAL A 108 13.60 5.33 9.49
CA VAL A 108 12.59 5.23 10.54
C VAL A 108 13.35 4.85 11.82
N VAL A 109 13.65 5.84 12.63
CA VAL A 109 14.16 5.59 13.98
C VAL A 109 12.98 5.15 14.85
N VAL A 110 12.92 3.86 15.18
CA VAL A 110 11.92 3.33 16.13
C VAL A 110 12.40 3.72 17.54
N ILE A 111 11.81 4.76 18.11
CA ILE A 111 12.00 5.12 19.53
C ILE A 111 10.75 4.64 20.27
N GLY A 112 10.88 3.56 21.01
CA GLY A 112 9.89 3.03 22.00
C GLY A 112 8.44 3.17 21.68
N TYR A 113 7.45 3.43 21.77
CA TYR A 113 6.07 3.57 21.36
C TYR A 113 5.86 4.68 20.32
N GLY A 114 6.10 4.39 19.03
CA GLY A 114 5.79 5.29 17.92
C GLY A 114 6.94 5.45 16.93
N THR A 115 6.60 5.62 15.65
CA THR A 115 7.54 5.95 14.58
C THR A 115 7.61 7.47 14.43
N VAL A 116 8.75 8.08 14.77
CA VAL A 116 9.00 9.52 14.58
C VAL A 116 10.01 9.70 13.46
N ARG A 117 9.68 10.52 12.48
CA ARG A 117 10.64 10.87 11.41
C ARG A 117 11.79 11.69 11.98
N LYS A 118 13.02 11.47 11.51
CA LYS A 118 14.25 12.15 11.99
C LYS A 118 14.17 13.68 12.00
N LYS A 119 13.35 14.28 11.13
CA LYS A 119 13.12 15.73 11.11
C LYS A 119 12.17 16.25 12.19
N ASP A 120 11.48 15.38 12.90
CA ASP A 120 10.55 15.78 13.96
C ASP A 120 11.19 15.69 15.35
N LEU A 121 12.47 15.24 15.39
CA LEU A 121 13.30 15.26 16.60
C LEU A 121 13.91 16.66 16.80
N THR A 122 13.11 17.60 17.27
CA THR A 122 13.56 18.92 17.73
C THR A 122 14.21 18.89 19.12
N GLY A 123 14.78 17.76 19.52
CA GLY A 123 15.52 17.61 20.78
C GLY A 123 17.00 17.38 20.48
N SER A 124 17.86 18.20 21.05
CA SER A 124 19.33 18.21 21.05
C SER A 124 20.04 16.87 20.74
N VAL A 125 20.06 16.45 19.48
CA VAL A 125 21.04 15.47 19.03
C VAL A 125 22.13 16.24 18.30
N ALA A 126 23.17 16.62 19.03
CA ALA A 126 24.39 17.18 18.43
C ALA A 126 25.18 16.02 17.82
N SER A 127 25.12 15.83 16.51
CA SER A 127 26.08 14.98 15.78
C SER A 127 27.26 15.82 15.34
N ILE A 128 28.44 15.47 15.81
CA ILE A 128 29.70 16.12 15.40
C ILE A 128 30.28 15.24 14.27
N GLY A 129 30.37 15.81 13.06
CA GLY A 129 31.01 15.14 11.93
C GLY A 129 32.50 14.96 12.17
N ALA A 130 33.08 13.84 11.66
CA ALA A 130 34.50 13.50 11.82
C ALA A 130 35.45 14.60 11.32
N ASP A 131 35.04 15.35 10.32
CA ASP A 131 35.79 16.49 9.74
C ASP A 131 35.98 17.67 10.69
N LYS A 132 35.14 17.81 11.75
CA LYS A 132 35.32 18.84 12.77
C LYS A 132 36.24 18.44 13.91
N LEU A 133 36.57 17.16 14.04
CA LEU A 133 37.48 16.65 15.05
C LEU A 133 38.96 16.65 14.57
N GLU A 134 39.17 16.60 13.25
CA GLU A 134 40.50 16.49 12.64
C GLU A 134 41.36 17.76 12.80
N ASN A 135 40.74 18.93 13.02
CA ASN A 135 41.42 20.21 13.12
C ASN A 135 41.52 20.76 14.55
N LEU A 136 41.29 19.95 15.57
CA LEU A 136 41.44 20.39 16.96
C LEU A 136 42.81 19.97 17.48
N PRO A 137 43.67 20.91 17.94
CA PRO A 137 44.98 20.63 18.49
C PRO A 137 44.84 20.12 19.94
N VAL A 138 44.18 18.98 20.12
CA VAL A 138 44.02 18.36 21.45
C VAL A 138 44.63 16.98 21.48
N ALA A 139 45.19 16.60 22.60
CA ALA A 139 45.97 15.37 22.78
C ALA A 139 45.09 14.10 22.78
N SER A 140 43.74 14.21 22.94
CA SER A 140 42.84 13.07 22.94
C SER A 140 41.41 13.46 22.46
N VAL A 141 40.73 12.47 21.94
CA VAL A 141 39.32 12.61 21.51
C VAL A 141 38.38 13.01 22.67
N GLY A 142 38.72 12.55 23.89
CA GLY A 142 37.97 12.90 25.11
C GLY A 142 38.04 14.41 25.42
N GLU A 143 39.21 15.02 25.29
CA GLU A 143 39.38 16.46 25.48
C GLU A 143 38.70 17.31 24.40
N ALA A 144 38.70 16.82 23.14
CA ALA A 144 38.02 17.47 22.04
C ALA A 144 36.49 17.50 22.20
N MET A 145 35.94 16.53 22.90
CA MET A 145 34.49 16.44 23.16
C MET A 145 34.07 17.23 24.40
N THR A 146 34.96 17.51 25.32
CA THR A 146 34.65 18.30 26.52
C THR A 146 34.34 19.74 26.12
N GLY A 147 33.21 20.23 26.50
CA GLY A 147 32.73 21.57 26.14
C GLY A 147 32.04 21.71 24.81
N LYS A 148 31.98 20.63 23.96
CA LYS A 148 31.23 20.61 22.68
C LYS A 148 29.91 19.85 22.79
N LEU A 149 29.80 18.96 23.77
CA LEU A 149 28.59 18.22 24.06
C LEU A 149 28.11 18.54 25.47
N ALA A 150 26.86 19.00 25.60
CA ALA A 150 26.26 19.20 26.91
C ALA A 150 26.09 17.87 27.63
N GLY A 151 26.66 17.72 28.83
CA GLY A 151 26.54 16.52 29.66
C GLY A 151 27.75 15.59 29.66
N VAL A 152 28.86 15.97 29.03
CA VAL A 152 30.14 15.25 29.14
C VAL A 152 31.06 16.04 30.06
N ASN A 153 31.34 15.51 31.25
CA ASN A 153 32.33 15.97 32.20
C ASN A 153 33.57 15.07 32.12
#